data_19a9aa5a5b598e476fe85472b4a1bb4c
#
_entry.id   19a9aa5a5b598e476fe85472b4a1bb4c
#
_cell.length_a   1.000
_cell.length_b   1.000
_cell.length_c   1.000
_cell.angle_alpha   90.00
_cell.angle_beta   90.00
_cell.angle_gamma   90.00
#
_symmetry.space_group_name_H-M   'P 1'
#
loop_
_entity.id
_entity.type
_entity.pdbx_description
1 polymer ?
#
loop_
_entity_poly.entity_id
_entity_poly.type
_entity_poly.pdbx_seq_one_letter_code
_entity_poly.pdbx_strand_id
1 'polypeptide(L)'
;IQWEKNATGSLTSLTYHGKEMLAHPADFPLQPVTQAFRAPTDNDKSFGNWLAKDWSLHQMDNPRISLDSFKHEVREDGAVIVRVQTRNRYKEGMIVTKFLYTILSDGTIDLKTTFQPQGILPELPRLGIAFCLSSDYNTFIWQGRGPQDNYPDRKTSAAVGLWKGSVADQYVHYPRPQDSGNKEEVCRLMLTDRHGKGIRVDAVEDVFSASALPYTAQDLYKETHDCNLKPRPEVILSLDAAVLGLGNSSCGPGVLKKYAIDKKEHTLHIRICNEK
;
A
#
# COMPACT_ATOMS: atom_id res chain seq x y z
N ILE A 1 19.26 5.61 7.10
CA ILE A 1 17.81 5.71 7.33
C ILE A 1 17.55 6.85 8.31
N GLN A 2 16.56 7.70 8.03
CA GLN A 2 16.22 8.86 8.87
C GLN A 2 14.72 8.92 9.13
N TRP A 3 14.32 9.48 10.28
CA TRP A 3 12.93 9.70 10.68
C TRP A 3 12.68 11.12 11.17
N GLU A 4 11.51 11.65 10.88
CA GLU A 4 10.93 12.79 11.56
C GLU A 4 10.30 12.31 12.88
N LYS A 5 10.95 12.63 14.02
CA LYS A 5 10.60 12.01 15.32
C LYS A 5 9.47 12.70 16.07
N ASN A 6 9.26 14.00 15.86
CA ASN A 6 8.48 14.82 16.78
C ASN A 6 7.05 15.13 16.32
N ALA A 7 6.77 15.08 15.03
CA ALA A 7 5.46 15.44 14.51
C ALA A 7 4.71 14.25 13.88
N THR A 8 5.40 13.46 13.05
CA THR A 8 4.74 12.44 12.24
C THR A 8 5.25 11.01 12.48
N GLY A 9 6.47 10.84 12.99
CA GLY A 9 7.13 9.54 13.05
C GLY A 9 7.46 8.96 11.66
N SER A 10 7.41 9.79 10.63
CA SER A 10 7.61 9.39 9.25
C SER A 10 9.07 9.06 8.97
N LEU A 11 9.29 8.09 8.10
CA LEU A 11 10.57 7.81 7.47
C LEU A 11 10.88 8.93 6.46
N THR A 12 11.97 9.65 6.67
CA THR A 12 12.33 10.79 5.82
C THR A 12 13.47 10.50 4.87
N SER A 13 14.19 9.40 5.07
CA SER A 13 15.23 8.95 4.14
C SER A 13 15.46 7.46 4.29
N LEU A 14 15.52 6.78 3.16
CA LEU A 14 15.95 5.39 3.02
C LEU A 14 17.01 5.34 1.92
N THR A 15 18.27 5.37 2.32
CA THR A 15 19.40 5.44 1.41
C THR A 15 20.15 4.10 1.37
N TYR A 16 20.34 3.55 0.18
CA TYR A 16 21.21 2.42 -0.07
C TYR A 16 22.36 2.82 -1.01
N HIS A 17 23.60 2.54 -0.61
CA HIS A 17 24.81 2.88 -1.39
C HIS A 17 24.85 4.35 -1.88
N GLY A 18 24.40 5.29 -1.03
CA GLY A 18 24.36 6.70 -1.33
C GLY A 18 23.21 7.17 -2.22
N LYS A 19 22.33 6.26 -2.66
CA LYS A 19 21.16 6.60 -3.47
C LYS A 19 19.89 6.61 -2.60
N GLU A 20 19.15 7.73 -2.62
CA GLU A 20 17.86 7.85 -1.94
C GLU A 20 16.79 7.03 -2.69
N MET A 21 16.05 6.25 -1.94
CA MET A 21 14.99 5.40 -2.47
C MET A 21 13.64 6.10 -2.46
N LEU A 22 13.41 6.98 -1.46
CA LEU A 22 12.14 7.65 -1.29
C LEU A 22 12.06 8.91 -2.16
N ALA A 23 10.84 9.28 -2.52
CA ALA A 23 10.50 10.59 -3.05
C ALA A 23 9.55 11.30 -2.07
N HIS A 24 9.60 12.62 -2.01
CA HIS A 24 8.84 13.42 -1.04
C HIS A 24 8.02 14.52 -1.71
N PRO A 25 7.04 14.19 -2.57
CA PRO A 25 6.14 15.19 -3.11
C PRO A 25 5.28 15.79 -1.99
N ALA A 26 4.88 17.05 -2.14
CA ALA A 26 4.18 17.80 -1.10
C ALA A 26 2.85 17.17 -0.66
N ASP A 27 2.21 16.44 -1.55
CA ASP A 27 0.95 15.74 -1.30
C ASP A 27 1.11 14.28 -0.82
N PHE A 28 2.36 13.83 -0.62
CA PHE A 28 2.68 12.55 -0.01
C PHE A 28 3.77 12.73 1.08
N PRO A 29 3.46 13.50 2.15
CA PRO A 29 4.47 13.92 3.12
C PRO A 29 4.88 12.83 4.13
N LEU A 30 4.10 11.75 4.24
CA LEU A 30 4.30 10.70 5.23
C LEU A 30 4.72 9.39 4.57
N GLN A 31 5.68 8.67 5.18
CA GLN A 31 6.15 7.38 4.66
C GLN A 31 6.63 6.45 5.77
N PRO A 32 6.23 5.16 5.74
CA PRO A 32 5.07 4.72 4.96
C PRO A 32 3.77 5.32 5.50
N VAL A 33 2.81 5.57 4.61
CA VAL A 33 1.47 5.99 5.01
C VAL A 33 0.57 4.76 5.18
N THR A 34 -0.24 4.73 6.24
CA THR A 34 -1.29 3.72 6.38
C THR A 34 -2.35 3.93 5.31
N GLN A 35 -2.63 2.88 4.54
CA GLN A 35 -3.68 2.86 3.52
C GLN A 35 -4.92 2.10 4.01
N ALA A 36 -6.08 2.76 3.90
CA ALA A 36 -7.39 2.14 4.10
C ALA A 36 -8.42 2.69 3.11
N PHE A 37 -7.96 3.15 1.96
CA PHE A 37 -8.78 3.68 0.88
C PHE A 37 -8.28 3.18 -0.47
N ARG A 38 -9.21 2.87 -1.39
CA ARG A 38 -8.95 2.69 -2.82
C ARG A 38 -9.84 3.60 -3.63
N ALA A 39 -9.40 4.01 -4.83
CA ALA A 39 -10.29 4.68 -5.77
C ALA A 39 -11.46 3.75 -6.12
N PRO A 40 -12.72 4.14 -5.83
CA PRO A 40 -13.85 3.24 -5.99
C PRO A 40 -13.96 2.70 -7.41
N THR A 41 -14.05 1.38 -7.53
CA THR A 41 -14.33 0.71 -8.81
C THR A 41 -15.80 0.89 -9.21
N ASP A 42 -16.13 0.54 -10.44
CA ASP A 42 -17.52 0.58 -10.90
C ASP A 42 -18.44 -0.33 -10.06
N ASN A 43 -17.89 -1.44 -9.56
CA ASN A 43 -18.62 -2.29 -8.62
C ASN A 43 -18.80 -1.63 -7.24
N ASP A 44 -17.83 -0.90 -6.74
CA ASP A 44 -17.94 -0.18 -5.46
C ASP A 44 -18.98 0.96 -5.53
N LYS A 45 -19.16 1.54 -6.71
CA LYS A 45 -20.17 2.60 -6.95
C LYS A 45 -21.58 2.01 -7.05
N SER A 46 -21.74 0.82 -7.63
CA SER A 46 -23.02 0.12 -7.90
C SER A 46 -24.16 1.04 -8.39
N PHE A 47 -25.38 0.53 -8.53
CA PHE A 47 -26.56 1.38 -8.85
C PHE A 47 -26.91 2.37 -7.73
N GLY A 48 -26.65 2.00 -6.46
CA GLY A 48 -26.87 2.87 -5.29
C GLY A 48 -25.63 3.64 -4.85
N ASN A 49 -24.48 3.44 -5.48
CA ASN A 49 -23.20 4.03 -5.09
C ASN A 49 -22.81 3.73 -3.63
N TRP A 50 -23.01 2.50 -3.20
CA TRP A 50 -23.13 2.12 -1.79
C TRP A 50 -21.80 2.15 -1.05
N LEU A 51 -20.81 1.32 -1.43
CA LEU A 51 -19.51 1.32 -0.77
C LEU A 51 -18.79 2.66 -0.96
N ALA A 52 -18.76 3.17 -2.21
CA ALA A 52 -18.15 4.46 -2.52
C ALA A 52 -18.81 5.61 -1.74
N LYS A 53 -20.14 5.57 -1.56
CA LYS A 53 -20.88 6.54 -0.74
C LYS A 53 -20.50 6.43 0.73
N ASP A 54 -20.43 5.21 1.27
CA ASP A 54 -20.06 5.00 2.68
C ASP A 54 -18.62 5.46 2.93
N TRP A 55 -17.68 5.15 2.02
CA TRP A 55 -16.30 5.65 2.14
C TRP A 55 -16.22 7.17 2.12
N SER A 56 -16.98 7.82 1.24
CA SER A 56 -17.08 9.28 1.20
C SER A 56 -17.69 9.87 2.47
N LEU A 57 -18.79 9.28 2.97
CA LEU A 57 -19.43 9.71 4.21
C LEU A 57 -18.51 9.61 5.42
N HIS A 58 -17.63 8.61 5.46
CA HIS A 58 -16.67 8.41 6.54
C HIS A 58 -15.33 9.11 6.28
N GLN A 59 -15.17 9.81 5.15
CA GLN A 59 -13.94 10.53 4.76
C GLN A 59 -12.72 9.59 4.70
N MET A 60 -12.90 8.38 4.13
CA MET A 60 -11.85 7.37 4.08
C MET A 60 -10.67 7.78 3.20
N ASP A 61 -10.90 8.66 2.21
CA ASP A 61 -9.90 9.22 1.29
C ASP A 61 -9.00 10.28 1.94
N ASN A 62 -9.39 10.85 3.11
CA ASN A 62 -8.67 11.95 3.74
C ASN A 62 -8.64 11.85 5.29
N PRO A 63 -7.96 10.85 5.85
CA PRO A 63 -7.85 10.70 7.30
C PRO A 63 -7.01 11.81 7.94
N ARG A 64 -7.35 12.16 9.19
CA ARG A 64 -6.47 12.98 10.03
C ARG A 64 -5.45 12.07 10.70
N ILE A 65 -4.18 12.23 10.30
CA ILE A 65 -3.08 11.41 10.80
C ILE A 65 -2.41 12.12 11.97
N SER A 66 -2.15 11.36 13.05
CA SER A 66 -1.40 11.84 14.21
C SER A 66 -0.41 10.79 14.70
N LEU A 67 0.74 11.25 15.20
CA LEU A 67 1.70 10.42 15.90
C LEU A 67 1.24 10.24 17.35
N ASP A 68 1.19 8.99 17.81
CA ASP A 68 0.92 8.67 19.23
C ASP A 68 2.21 8.44 20.00
N SER A 69 3.18 7.74 19.40
CA SER A 69 4.47 7.48 20.03
C SER A 69 5.58 7.18 19.03
N PHE A 70 6.79 7.62 19.37
CA PHE A 70 8.03 7.25 18.70
C PHE A 70 9.06 6.82 19.73
N LYS A 71 9.59 5.60 19.59
CA LYS A 71 10.63 5.06 20.48
C LYS A 71 11.69 4.36 19.64
N HIS A 72 12.94 4.45 20.06
CA HIS A 72 14.02 3.70 19.45
C HIS A 72 15.02 3.20 20.50
N GLU A 73 15.68 2.13 20.19
CA GLU A 73 16.74 1.53 20.99
C GLU A 73 17.78 0.86 20.09
N VAL A 74 19.00 0.77 20.56
CA VAL A 74 20.07 0.00 19.91
C VAL A 74 20.32 -1.24 20.74
N ARG A 75 20.25 -2.41 20.12
CA ARG A 75 20.51 -3.70 20.76
C ARG A 75 22.02 -3.96 20.88
N GLU A 76 22.40 -4.89 21.74
CA GLU A 76 23.79 -5.31 21.92
C GLU A 76 24.42 -5.90 20.64
N ASP A 77 23.62 -6.53 19.78
CA ASP A 77 24.03 -7.07 18.48
C ASP A 77 24.16 -6.00 17.38
N GLY A 78 23.96 -4.71 17.74
CA GLY A 78 24.03 -3.57 16.81
C GLY A 78 22.75 -3.32 16.01
N ALA A 79 21.72 -4.15 16.14
CA ALA A 79 20.44 -3.90 15.49
C ALA A 79 19.74 -2.67 16.12
N VAL A 80 19.10 -1.86 15.27
CA VAL A 80 18.32 -0.70 15.71
C VAL A 80 16.85 -1.05 15.65
N ILE A 81 16.15 -0.93 16.78
CA ILE A 81 14.72 -1.12 16.87
C ILE A 81 14.04 0.25 16.90
N VAL A 82 13.08 0.45 16.01
CA VAL A 82 12.25 1.66 16.00
C VAL A 82 10.78 1.26 16.10
N ARG A 83 10.07 1.86 17.06
CA ARG A 83 8.63 1.64 17.27
C ARG A 83 7.91 2.95 17.04
N VAL A 84 7.02 2.96 16.08
CA VAL A 84 6.17 4.10 15.76
C VAL A 84 4.72 3.66 15.90
N GLN A 85 3.92 4.48 16.54
CA GLN A 85 2.47 4.30 16.57
C GLN A 85 1.81 5.55 16.03
N THR A 86 0.96 5.38 15.03
CA THR A 86 0.17 6.44 14.41
C THR A 86 -1.32 6.14 14.53
N ARG A 87 -2.12 7.16 14.34
CA ARG A 87 -3.56 7.07 14.34
C ARG A 87 -4.14 7.81 13.15
N ASN A 88 -4.79 7.05 12.27
CA ASN A 88 -5.56 7.59 11.16
C ASN A 88 -7.01 7.72 11.61
N ARG A 89 -7.48 8.95 11.84
CA ARG A 89 -8.86 9.23 12.28
C ARG A 89 -9.73 9.57 11.08
N TYR A 90 -10.85 8.90 11.03
CA TYR A 90 -11.96 9.12 10.10
C TYR A 90 -13.11 9.78 10.84
N LYS A 91 -14.27 9.95 10.20
CA LYS A 91 -15.40 10.65 10.82
C LYS A 91 -15.89 10.02 12.13
N GLU A 92 -16.04 8.69 12.20
CA GLU A 92 -16.62 7.98 13.33
C GLU A 92 -15.78 6.81 13.84
N GLY A 93 -14.63 6.60 13.22
CA GLY A 93 -13.69 5.54 13.57
C GLY A 93 -12.25 5.93 13.33
N MET A 94 -11.35 5.00 13.60
CA MET A 94 -9.92 5.19 13.38
C MET A 94 -9.23 3.86 13.12
N ILE A 95 -8.04 3.94 12.55
CA ILE A 95 -7.10 2.83 12.48
C ILE A 95 -5.85 3.23 13.25
N VAL A 96 -5.54 2.48 14.30
CA VAL A 96 -4.26 2.59 15.00
C VAL A 96 -3.27 1.68 14.29
N THR A 97 -2.17 2.25 13.82
CA THR A 97 -1.11 1.50 13.14
C THR A 97 0.15 1.52 13.98
N LYS A 98 0.70 0.32 14.22
CA LYS A 98 1.96 0.14 14.95
C LYS A 98 3.00 -0.39 13.97
N PHE A 99 4.08 0.35 13.81
CA PHE A 99 5.25 -0.03 13.02
C PHE A 99 6.37 -0.47 13.96
N LEU A 100 6.84 -1.68 13.78
CA LEU A 100 8.04 -2.20 14.43
C LEU A 100 9.11 -2.44 13.36
N TYR A 101 10.10 -1.58 13.32
CA TYR A 101 11.27 -1.73 12.47
C TYR A 101 12.39 -2.40 13.26
N THR A 102 12.99 -3.43 12.69
CA THR A 102 14.26 -3.99 13.13
C THR A 102 15.27 -3.81 12.00
N ILE A 103 16.22 -2.91 12.20
CA ILE A 103 17.21 -2.57 11.18
C ILE A 103 18.48 -3.31 11.54
N LEU A 104 18.89 -4.22 10.65
CA LEU A 104 20.06 -5.04 10.82
C LEU A 104 21.33 -4.32 10.32
N SER A 105 22.50 -4.82 10.73
CA SER A 105 23.81 -4.24 10.38
C SER A 105 24.12 -4.26 8.88
N ASP A 106 23.49 -5.18 8.13
CA ASP A 106 23.63 -5.28 6.66
C ASP A 106 22.69 -4.32 5.90
N GLY A 107 21.89 -3.52 6.63
CA GLY A 107 20.93 -2.58 6.07
C GLY A 107 19.55 -3.20 5.78
N THR A 108 19.35 -4.48 6.07
CA THR A 108 18.04 -5.13 5.99
C THR A 108 17.08 -4.53 7.01
N ILE A 109 15.86 -4.23 6.60
CA ILE A 109 14.79 -3.76 7.47
C ILE A 109 13.73 -4.86 7.58
N ASP A 110 13.59 -5.44 8.76
CA ASP A 110 12.44 -6.28 9.09
C ASP A 110 11.34 -5.36 9.65
N LEU A 111 10.22 -5.28 8.95
CA LEU A 111 9.10 -4.38 9.26
C LEU A 111 7.85 -5.18 9.55
N LYS A 112 7.44 -5.19 10.81
CA LYS A 112 6.15 -5.70 11.23
C LYS A 112 5.18 -4.55 11.49
N THR A 113 4.12 -4.47 10.69
CA THR A 113 3.09 -3.45 10.79
C THR A 113 1.79 -4.09 11.25
N THR A 114 1.21 -3.58 12.32
CA THR A 114 -0.04 -4.07 12.89
C THR A 114 -1.11 -2.98 12.78
N PHE A 115 -2.25 -3.34 12.22
CA PHE A 115 -3.39 -2.44 12.00
C PHE A 115 -4.52 -2.83 12.96
N GLN A 116 -5.04 -1.87 13.71
CA GLN A 116 -6.13 -2.05 14.67
C GLN A 116 -7.29 -1.11 14.31
N PRO A 117 -8.27 -1.56 13.51
CA PRO A 117 -9.51 -0.81 13.26
C PRO A 117 -10.30 -0.65 14.56
N GLN A 118 -10.80 0.57 14.82
CA GLN A 118 -11.55 0.92 16.04
C GLN A 118 -12.71 1.87 15.73
N GLY A 119 -13.77 1.79 16.52
CA GLY A 119 -14.96 2.63 16.36
C GLY A 119 -15.84 2.18 15.18
N ILE A 120 -16.61 3.13 14.63
CA ILE A 120 -17.52 2.86 13.50
C ILE A 120 -16.75 3.16 12.21
N LEU A 121 -16.46 2.10 11.47
CA LEU A 121 -15.84 2.16 10.16
C LEU A 121 -16.75 1.48 9.13
N PRO A 122 -16.78 1.96 7.88
CA PRO A 122 -17.44 1.25 6.79
C PRO A 122 -16.72 -0.07 6.47
N GLU A 123 -17.17 -0.80 5.48
CA GLU A 123 -16.41 -1.91 4.89
C GLU A 123 -15.06 -1.37 4.40
N LEU A 124 -13.95 -1.94 4.88
CA LEU A 124 -12.62 -1.45 4.52
C LEU A 124 -12.23 -1.90 3.10
N PRO A 125 -11.85 -0.99 2.20
CA PRO A 125 -11.45 -1.37 0.83
C PRO A 125 -10.07 -2.02 0.77
N ARG A 126 -9.17 -1.63 1.67
CA ARG A 126 -7.83 -2.20 1.84
C ARG A 126 -7.29 -1.88 3.24
N LEU A 127 -6.26 -2.60 3.64
CA LEU A 127 -5.56 -2.37 4.89
C LEU A 127 -4.08 -2.68 4.70
N GLY A 128 -3.26 -1.64 4.60
CA GLY A 128 -1.86 -1.76 4.28
C GLY A 128 -1.07 -0.47 4.46
N ILE A 129 0.07 -0.41 3.81
CA ILE A 129 0.97 0.74 3.80
C ILE A 129 1.36 1.12 2.38
N ALA A 130 1.70 2.39 2.17
CA ALA A 130 2.27 2.85 0.91
C ALA A 130 3.56 3.63 1.11
N PHE A 131 4.46 3.44 0.13
CA PHE A 131 5.67 4.22 -0.05
C PHE A 131 5.59 5.01 -1.36
N CYS A 132 6.16 6.19 -1.37
CA CYS A 132 6.44 6.96 -2.56
C CYS A 132 7.93 6.85 -2.88
N LEU A 133 8.26 6.19 -3.98
CA LEU A 133 9.63 5.89 -4.37
C LEU A 133 10.07 6.79 -5.53
N SER A 134 11.39 6.96 -5.67
CA SER A 134 11.99 7.69 -6.78
C SER A 134 11.54 7.12 -8.14
N SER A 135 11.37 8.00 -9.11
CA SER A 135 11.06 7.69 -10.52
C SER A 135 12.06 6.74 -11.20
N ASP A 136 13.24 6.59 -10.64
CA ASP A 136 14.26 5.68 -11.16
C ASP A 136 13.84 4.22 -11.09
N TYR A 137 12.97 3.86 -10.12
CA TYR A 137 12.55 2.47 -9.85
C TYR A 137 11.30 2.08 -10.63
N ASN A 138 11.40 2.06 -11.95
CA ASN A 138 10.29 1.89 -12.88
C ASN A 138 10.06 0.45 -13.36
N THR A 139 10.88 -0.50 -12.94
CA THR A 139 10.72 -1.93 -13.27
C THR A 139 10.16 -2.66 -12.05
N PHE A 140 8.97 -3.23 -12.21
CA PHE A 140 8.29 -4.04 -11.20
C PHE A 140 8.43 -5.53 -11.52
N ILE A 141 8.99 -6.28 -10.58
CA ILE A 141 9.15 -7.73 -10.64
C ILE A 141 8.48 -8.32 -9.41
N TRP A 142 7.65 -9.36 -9.58
CA TRP A 142 6.99 -9.98 -8.43
C TRP A 142 6.83 -11.48 -8.60
N GLN A 143 6.90 -12.18 -7.50
CA GLN A 143 6.56 -13.58 -7.35
C GLN A 143 5.23 -13.65 -6.59
N GLY A 144 4.18 -14.01 -7.30
CA GLY A 144 2.79 -14.00 -6.85
C GLY A 144 1.85 -14.23 -7.99
N ARG A 145 0.58 -13.81 -7.87
CA ARG A 145 -0.38 -13.95 -8.96
C ARG A 145 -0.21 -12.87 -10.02
N GLY A 146 -0.40 -13.26 -11.27
CA GLY A 146 -0.24 -12.38 -12.43
C GLY A 146 -0.47 -13.09 -13.79
N PRO A 147 -0.06 -12.44 -14.91
CA PRO A 147 0.56 -11.10 -14.99
C PRO A 147 -0.42 -9.94 -14.78
N GLN A 148 -1.72 -10.14 -15.11
CA GLN A 148 -2.76 -9.11 -14.97
C GLN A 148 -3.06 -8.80 -13.50
N ASP A 149 -3.77 -7.71 -13.25
CA ASP A 149 -4.29 -7.39 -11.95
C ASP A 149 -5.29 -8.45 -11.47
N ASN A 150 -5.34 -8.65 -10.18
CA ASN A 150 -6.20 -9.66 -9.56
C ASN A 150 -6.51 -9.26 -8.11
N TYR A 151 -7.64 -9.74 -7.61
CA TYR A 151 -8.20 -9.38 -6.31
C TYR A 151 -8.67 -10.65 -5.58
N PRO A 152 -8.97 -10.63 -4.28
CA PRO A 152 -9.33 -11.82 -3.53
C PRO A 152 -10.42 -12.70 -4.17
N ASP A 153 -11.37 -12.07 -4.86
CA ASP A 153 -12.48 -12.74 -5.59
C ASP A 153 -12.26 -12.83 -7.12
N ARG A 154 -11.08 -12.48 -7.61
CA ARG A 154 -10.67 -12.42 -9.04
C ARG A 154 -9.30 -13.06 -9.26
N LYS A 155 -9.04 -14.24 -8.67
CA LYS A 155 -7.72 -14.91 -8.72
C LYS A 155 -7.60 -16.01 -9.76
N THR A 156 -8.71 -16.61 -10.20
CA THR A 156 -8.69 -17.83 -11.01
C THR A 156 -7.96 -17.67 -12.35
N SER A 157 -8.02 -16.49 -12.97
CA SER A 157 -7.35 -16.19 -14.23
C SER A 157 -5.87 -15.82 -14.08
N ALA A 158 -5.40 -15.60 -12.86
CA ALA A 158 -4.04 -15.18 -12.57
C ALA A 158 -3.23 -16.34 -11.98
N ALA A 159 -2.25 -16.83 -12.73
CA ALA A 159 -1.39 -17.91 -12.28
C ALA A 159 -0.35 -17.40 -11.27
N VAL A 160 0.06 -18.25 -10.33
CA VAL A 160 1.20 -17.97 -9.46
C VAL A 160 2.49 -18.17 -10.28
N GLY A 161 3.37 -17.18 -10.28
CA GLY A 161 4.60 -17.20 -11.07
C GLY A 161 5.54 -16.06 -10.73
N LEU A 162 6.62 -15.96 -11.50
CA LEU A 162 7.54 -14.82 -11.49
C LEU A 162 7.23 -13.94 -12.69
N TRP A 163 6.85 -12.71 -12.44
CA TRP A 163 6.39 -11.76 -13.44
C TRP A 163 7.26 -10.51 -13.43
N LYS A 164 7.29 -9.83 -14.59
CA LYS A 164 8.04 -8.58 -14.76
C LYS A 164 7.30 -7.67 -15.73
N GLY A 165 7.25 -6.39 -15.42
CA GLY A 165 6.71 -5.35 -16.29
C GLY A 165 7.21 -3.96 -15.87
N SER A 166 6.89 -2.94 -16.64
CA SER A 166 7.10 -1.57 -16.18
C SER A 166 6.03 -1.19 -15.17
N VAL A 167 6.31 -0.21 -14.32
CA VAL A 167 5.32 0.36 -13.38
C VAL A 167 4.15 0.97 -14.16
N ALA A 168 4.42 1.63 -15.28
CA ALA A 168 3.39 2.24 -16.12
C ALA A 168 2.41 1.20 -16.68
N ASP A 169 2.90 0.01 -17.07
CA ASP A 169 2.07 -1.06 -17.64
C ASP A 169 1.18 -1.76 -16.59
N GLN A 170 1.35 -1.45 -15.30
CA GLN A 170 0.50 -2.05 -14.25
C GLN A 170 -0.84 -1.34 -14.10
N TYR A 171 -0.98 -0.12 -14.62
CA TYR A 171 -2.25 0.59 -14.59
C TYR A 171 -3.17 0.10 -15.72
N VAL A 172 -4.43 -0.16 -15.39
CA VAL A 172 -5.45 -0.54 -16.37
C VAL A 172 -6.28 0.70 -16.75
N HIS A 173 -6.28 1.03 -18.03
CA HIS A 173 -6.98 2.20 -18.59
C HIS A 173 -8.49 1.98 -18.66
N TYR A 174 -9.18 2.12 -17.54
CA TYR A 174 -10.64 2.19 -17.52
C TYR A 174 -11.10 3.59 -17.97
N PRO A 175 -12.24 3.73 -18.68
CA PRO A 175 -12.75 5.03 -19.12
C PRO A 175 -12.86 6.06 -18.00
N ARG A 176 -13.23 5.59 -16.79
CA ARG A 176 -13.14 6.34 -15.54
C ARG A 176 -12.06 5.74 -14.67
N PRO A 177 -11.05 6.53 -14.26
CA PRO A 177 -10.01 6.05 -13.37
C PRO A 177 -10.56 5.41 -12.09
N GLN A 178 -10.01 4.29 -11.71
CA GLN A 178 -10.42 3.49 -10.56
C GLN A 178 -9.27 2.61 -10.08
N ASP A 179 -9.42 1.96 -8.94
CA ASP A 179 -8.41 1.03 -8.43
C ASP A 179 -8.12 -0.09 -9.42
N SER A 180 -6.85 -0.36 -9.64
CA SER A 180 -6.34 -1.39 -10.55
C SER A 180 -4.91 -1.76 -10.22
N GLY A 181 -4.36 -2.76 -10.92
CA GLY A 181 -2.94 -3.14 -10.81
C GLY A 181 -2.61 -3.99 -9.59
N ASN A 182 -3.56 -4.35 -8.73
CA ASN A 182 -3.32 -5.19 -7.56
C ASN A 182 -2.82 -6.59 -7.95
N LYS A 183 -1.89 -7.14 -7.16
CA LYS A 183 -1.35 -8.49 -7.27
C LYS A 183 -1.54 -9.21 -5.94
N GLU A 184 -2.22 -10.34 -5.98
CA GLU A 184 -2.49 -11.18 -4.82
C GLU A 184 -1.39 -12.24 -4.60
N GLU A 185 -1.29 -12.71 -3.36
CA GLU A 185 -0.40 -13.81 -2.98
C GLU A 185 1.07 -13.54 -3.33
N VAL A 186 1.49 -12.29 -3.13
CA VAL A 186 2.88 -11.89 -3.36
C VAL A 186 3.74 -12.36 -2.19
N CYS A 187 4.75 -13.18 -2.46
CA CYS A 187 5.75 -13.59 -1.47
C CYS A 187 7.06 -12.81 -1.61
N ARG A 188 7.33 -12.24 -2.79
CA ARG A 188 8.49 -11.39 -3.07
C ARG A 188 8.15 -10.38 -4.15
N LEU A 189 8.65 -9.17 -4.01
CA LEU A 189 8.68 -8.20 -5.11
C LEU A 189 10.01 -7.44 -5.14
N MET A 190 10.30 -6.86 -6.30
CA MET A 190 11.44 -5.96 -6.50
C MET A 190 10.97 -4.76 -7.33
N LEU A 191 11.43 -3.59 -6.94
CA LEU A 191 11.36 -2.38 -7.75
C LEU A 191 12.78 -1.94 -8.06
N THR A 192 13.13 -1.95 -9.34
CA THR A 192 14.50 -1.72 -9.77
C THR A 192 14.60 -0.65 -10.85
N ASP A 193 15.78 -0.04 -10.91
CA ASP A 193 16.16 0.84 -12.01
C ASP A 193 16.54 0.01 -13.26
N ARG A 194 16.94 0.71 -14.34
CA ARG A 194 17.39 0.11 -15.60
C ARG A 194 18.62 -0.80 -15.47
N HIS A 195 19.35 -0.72 -14.37
CA HIS A 195 20.53 -1.54 -14.08
C HIS A 195 20.23 -2.72 -13.16
N GLY A 196 18.96 -2.91 -12.77
CA GLY A 196 18.53 -3.97 -11.89
C GLY A 196 18.73 -3.64 -10.40
N LYS A 197 19.18 -2.43 -10.07
CA LYS A 197 19.40 -1.99 -8.67
C LYS A 197 18.15 -1.37 -8.10
N GLY A 198 17.85 -1.65 -6.83
CA GLY A 198 16.66 -1.10 -6.20
C GLY A 198 16.35 -1.72 -4.85
N ILE A 199 15.07 -1.91 -4.58
CA ILE A 199 14.59 -2.55 -3.36
C ILE A 199 13.95 -3.90 -3.66
N ARG A 200 14.13 -4.83 -2.73
CA ARG A 200 13.42 -6.09 -2.66
C ARG A 200 12.60 -6.12 -1.38
N VAL A 201 11.36 -6.59 -1.51
CA VAL A 201 10.47 -6.82 -0.38
C VAL A 201 10.07 -8.29 -0.37
N ASP A 202 10.40 -8.96 0.71
CA ASP A 202 10.06 -10.37 0.95
C ASP A 202 8.97 -10.46 2.02
N ALA A 203 8.00 -11.35 1.84
CA ALA A 203 7.08 -11.77 2.90
C ALA A 203 7.85 -12.56 3.99
N VAL A 204 7.51 -12.33 5.26
CA VAL A 204 8.15 -13.04 6.38
C VAL A 204 7.24 -14.14 6.95
N GLU A 205 5.98 -13.84 7.21
CA GLU A 205 5.00 -14.79 7.75
C GLU A 205 4.01 -15.22 6.66
N ASP A 206 3.18 -14.29 6.20
CA ASP A 206 2.14 -14.53 5.21
C ASP A 206 2.39 -13.75 3.93
N VAL A 207 1.88 -14.26 2.80
CA VAL A 207 1.85 -13.51 1.54
C VAL A 207 1.01 -12.25 1.70
N PHE A 208 1.29 -11.25 0.88
CA PHE A 208 0.60 -9.96 0.90
C PHE A 208 0.06 -9.60 -0.48
N SER A 209 -0.79 -8.59 -0.54
CA SER A 209 -1.19 -7.99 -1.80
C SER A 209 -0.31 -6.77 -2.10
N ALA A 210 -0.01 -6.53 -3.37
CA ALA A 210 0.85 -5.41 -3.76
C ALA A 210 0.41 -4.75 -5.06
N SER A 211 0.68 -3.46 -5.18
CA SER A 211 0.64 -2.73 -6.45
C SER A 211 1.76 -1.72 -6.54
N ALA A 212 2.23 -1.44 -7.75
CA ALA A 212 3.21 -0.39 -8.04
C ALA A 212 2.69 0.43 -9.22
N LEU A 213 2.27 1.66 -8.97
CA LEU A 213 1.60 2.52 -9.95
C LEU A 213 2.20 3.92 -9.97
N PRO A 214 2.12 4.67 -11.08
CA PRO A 214 2.44 6.09 -11.12
C PRO A 214 1.25 6.96 -10.67
N TYR A 215 0.40 6.47 -9.77
CA TYR A 215 -0.79 7.14 -9.27
C TYR A 215 -1.04 6.79 -7.81
N THR A 216 -1.49 7.77 -7.03
CA THR A 216 -2.12 7.52 -5.73
C THR A 216 -3.60 7.14 -5.92
N ALA A 217 -4.20 6.54 -4.90
CA ALA A 217 -5.65 6.32 -4.89
C ALA A 217 -6.45 7.64 -5.04
N GLN A 218 -5.91 8.74 -4.50
CA GLN A 218 -6.51 10.08 -4.59
C GLN A 218 -6.42 10.64 -6.01
N ASP A 219 -5.35 10.40 -6.75
CA ASP A 219 -5.24 10.81 -8.17
C ASP A 219 -6.32 10.14 -8.99
N LEU A 220 -6.46 8.82 -8.84
CA LEU A 220 -7.48 8.03 -9.54
C LEU A 220 -8.89 8.44 -9.13
N TYR A 221 -9.11 8.78 -7.87
CA TYR A 221 -10.43 9.15 -7.36
C TYR A 221 -10.89 10.52 -7.84
N LYS A 222 -9.97 11.49 -7.95
CA LYS A 222 -10.29 12.87 -8.37
C LYS A 222 -10.65 12.97 -9.84
N GLU A 223 -10.03 12.14 -10.70
CA GLU A 223 -10.25 12.22 -12.14
C GLU A 223 -11.50 11.47 -12.57
N THR A 224 -12.22 12.06 -13.51
CA THR A 224 -13.46 11.49 -14.07
C THR A 224 -13.26 10.82 -15.43
N HIS A 225 -12.15 11.14 -16.12
CA HIS A 225 -11.83 10.61 -17.44
C HIS A 225 -10.35 10.23 -17.51
N ASP A 226 -10.06 9.06 -18.00
CA ASP A 226 -8.71 8.52 -18.11
C ASP A 226 -7.78 9.42 -18.96
N CYS A 227 -8.29 10.02 -20.03
CA CYS A 227 -7.52 10.92 -20.88
C CYS A 227 -7.01 12.20 -20.17
N ASN A 228 -7.56 12.55 -19.01
CA ASN A 228 -7.12 13.68 -18.19
C ASN A 228 -6.14 13.26 -17.10
N LEU A 229 -6.07 11.97 -16.80
CA LEU A 229 -5.20 11.45 -15.75
C LEU A 229 -3.72 11.59 -16.16
N LYS A 230 -2.95 12.26 -15.31
CA LYS A 230 -1.51 12.48 -15.56
C LYS A 230 -0.69 11.59 -14.63
N PRO A 231 0.20 10.76 -15.17
CA PRO A 231 1.07 9.94 -14.34
C PRO A 231 2.02 10.83 -13.54
N ARG A 232 2.26 10.43 -12.30
CA ARG A 232 3.33 11.00 -11.46
C ARG A 232 4.69 10.54 -11.98
N PRO A 233 5.75 11.32 -11.77
CA PRO A 233 7.10 10.82 -11.99
C PRO A 233 7.46 9.72 -10.98
N GLU A 234 6.93 9.80 -9.75
CA GLU A 234 7.22 8.88 -8.66
C GLU A 234 6.47 7.55 -8.82
N VAL A 235 6.95 6.54 -8.11
CA VAL A 235 6.31 5.22 -8.01
C VAL A 235 5.62 5.09 -6.66
N ILE A 236 4.32 4.85 -6.68
CA ILE A 236 3.53 4.54 -5.47
C ILE A 236 3.52 3.03 -5.29
N LEU A 237 4.25 2.54 -4.30
CA LEU A 237 4.29 1.14 -3.92
C LEU A 237 3.31 0.91 -2.76
N SER A 238 2.28 0.12 -3.01
CA SER A 238 1.31 -0.32 -1.99
C SER A 238 1.60 -1.75 -1.58
N LEU A 239 1.56 -2.02 -0.27
CA LEU A 239 1.77 -3.32 0.36
C LEU A 239 0.64 -3.54 1.37
N ASP A 240 -0.24 -4.51 1.11
CA ASP A 240 -1.46 -4.66 1.87
C ASP A 240 -1.52 -6.02 2.60
N ALA A 241 -1.88 -5.98 3.88
CA ALA A 241 -2.21 -7.17 4.66
C ALA A 241 -3.55 -7.77 4.20
N ALA A 242 -4.47 -6.92 3.73
CA ALA A 242 -5.77 -7.35 3.23
C ALA A 242 -6.31 -6.35 2.20
N VAL A 243 -7.02 -6.88 1.19
CA VAL A 243 -7.75 -6.13 0.17
C VAL A 243 -9.16 -6.68 0.06
N LEU A 244 -10.15 -5.80 -0.06
CA LEU A 244 -11.54 -6.15 -0.29
C LEU A 244 -11.72 -6.70 -1.71
N GLY A 245 -12.47 -7.77 -1.88
CA GLY A 245 -12.91 -8.23 -3.20
C GLY A 245 -13.64 -7.12 -3.97
N LEU A 246 -13.81 -7.31 -5.27
CA LEU A 246 -14.50 -6.34 -6.13
C LEU A 246 -16.03 -6.56 -6.16
N GLY A 247 -16.49 -7.79 -5.95
CA GLY A 247 -17.91 -8.10 -6.11
C GLY A 247 -18.41 -7.93 -7.55
N ASN A 248 -19.71 -7.84 -7.71
CA ASN A 248 -20.40 -7.66 -9.00
C ASN A 248 -21.48 -6.58 -8.94
N SER A 249 -21.41 -5.66 -7.97
CA SER A 249 -22.51 -4.75 -7.66
C SER A 249 -22.89 -3.78 -8.78
N SER A 250 -22.08 -3.66 -9.84
CA SER A 250 -22.50 -2.90 -11.04
C SER A 250 -23.83 -3.42 -11.62
N CYS A 251 -24.04 -4.75 -11.63
CA CYS A 251 -25.25 -5.40 -12.12
C CYS A 251 -25.64 -6.66 -11.34
N GLY A 252 -25.00 -6.95 -10.20
CA GLY A 252 -25.17 -8.17 -9.45
C GLY A 252 -24.95 -8.02 -7.94
N PRO A 253 -24.65 -9.10 -7.24
CA PRO A 253 -24.43 -9.05 -5.79
C PRO A 253 -23.14 -8.35 -5.42
N GLY A 254 -23.11 -7.77 -4.21
CA GLY A 254 -21.92 -7.19 -3.60
C GLY A 254 -20.83 -8.22 -3.30
N VAL A 255 -19.78 -7.76 -2.64
CA VAL A 255 -18.67 -8.62 -2.20
C VAL A 255 -19.18 -9.69 -1.25
N LEU A 256 -18.81 -10.95 -1.49
CA LEU A 256 -19.12 -12.03 -0.57
C LEU A 256 -18.33 -11.85 0.73
N LYS A 257 -18.97 -12.16 1.86
CA LYS A 257 -18.39 -11.99 3.21
C LYS A 257 -16.99 -12.61 3.37
N LYS A 258 -16.69 -13.70 2.69
CA LYS A 258 -15.38 -14.37 2.73
C LYS A 258 -14.25 -13.58 2.04
N TYR A 259 -14.60 -12.56 1.26
CA TYR A 259 -13.66 -11.65 0.59
C TYR A 259 -13.72 -10.23 1.16
N ALA A 260 -14.45 -10.05 2.25
CA ALA A 260 -14.49 -8.82 3.02
C ALA A 260 -13.34 -8.80 4.04
N ILE A 261 -12.86 -7.60 4.36
CA ILE A 261 -11.87 -7.40 5.42
C ILE A 261 -12.60 -7.38 6.75
N ASP A 262 -12.30 -8.31 7.64
CA ASP A 262 -12.84 -8.26 8.98
C ASP A 262 -12.21 -7.09 9.78
N LYS A 263 -12.97 -6.57 10.76
CA LYS A 263 -12.53 -5.40 11.56
C LYS A 263 -11.69 -5.81 12.78
N LYS A 264 -10.96 -6.91 12.67
CA LYS A 264 -10.00 -7.37 13.67
C LYS A 264 -8.63 -6.75 13.42
N GLU A 265 -7.68 -7.12 14.23
CA GLU A 265 -6.29 -6.80 14.02
C GLU A 265 -5.72 -7.56 12.82
N HIS A 266 -5.03 -6.85 11.93
CA HIS A 266 -4.31 -7.41 10.80
C HIS A 266 -2.81 -7.09 10.93
N THR A 267 -1.98 -7.96 10.41
CA THR A 267 -0.52 -7.78 10.41
C THR A 267 0.03 -7.93 9.00
N LEU A 268 0.92 -7.02 8.63
CA LEU A 268 1.81 -7.12 7.48
C LEU A 268 3.23 -7.27 8.01
N HIS A 269 3.88 -8.40 7.74
CA HIS A 269 5.26 -8.65 8.15
C HIS A 269 6.14 -8.88 6.93
N ILE A 270 7.00 -7.92 6.64
CA ILE A 270 7.84 -7.89 5.44
C ILE A 270 9.29 -7.60 5.79
N ARG A 271 10.18 -7.98 4.88
CA ARG A 271 11.59 -7.64 4.95
C ARG A 271 11.98 -6.84 3.72
N ILE A 272 12.55 -5.65 3.95
CA ILE A 272 13.02 -4.75 2.89
C ILE A 272 14.53 -4.86 2.83
N CYS A 273 15.04 -5.19 1.65
CA CYS A 273 16.46 -5.35 1.37
C CYS A 273 16.87 -4.49 0.18
N ASN A 274 18.15 -4.13 0.11
CA ASN A 274 18.72 -3.58 -1.10
C ASN A 274 18.88 -4.68 -2.15
N GLU A 275 18.41 -4.43 -3.38
CA GLU A 275 18.70 -5.29 -4.55
C GLU A 275 19.89 -4.71 -5.30
N LYS A 276 20.89 -5.59 -5.59
CA LYS A 276 22.21 -5.18 -6.14
C LYS A 276 22.28 -5.38 -7.66
#